data_30e0c4bfcbe8614b355697d9cbc831e0
#
_entry.id   30e0c4bfcbe8614b355697d9cbc831e0
#
_cell.length_a   1.000
_cell.length_b   1.000
_cell.length_c   1.000
_cell.angle_alpha   90.00
_cell.angle_beta   90.00
_cell.angle_gamma   90.00
#
_symmetry.space_group_name_H-M   'P 1'
#
loop_
_entity.id
_entity.type
_entity.pdbx_description
1 polymer ?
#
loop_
_entity_poly.entity_id
_entity_poly.type
_entity_poly.pdbx_seq_one_letter_code
_entity_poly.pdbx_strand_id
1 'polypeptide(L)'
;HGVILVTVNYRLGPFGFFSHPELSMKDGSSGNQGFSDQIQSLKWVKENIKYFGGDPNNVTIFGESAGSWSVNVLQASPLAKGLFHKVIGQSGARLIPLTHLNKSTTYSISAEELGLGWSKVMTGTNNPSMEALKKIPPLTIIRNLENDPLYATQFDSLTVIDGNIIPEDIS
;
A
#
# COMPACT_ATOMS: atom_id res chain seq x y z
N HIS A 1 27.40 -10.94 12.26
CA HIS A 1 27.15 -9.55 12.67
C HIS A 1 26.16 -9.44 13.84
N GLY A 2 25.62 -10.57 14.35
CA GLY A 2 24.74 -10.56 15.53
C GLY A 2 23.37 -9.91 15.28
N VAL A 3 22.88 -9.95 14.05
CA VAL A 3 21.55 -9.45 13.67
C VAL A 3 20.76 -10.51 12.91
N ILE A 4 19.45 -10.47 13.05
CA ILE A 4 18.51 -11.26 12.23
C ILE A 4 17.96 -10.31 11.16
N LEU A 5 18.06 -10.71 9.90
CA LEU A 5 17.44 -10.03 8.77
C LEU A 5 16.15 -10.75 8.38
N VAL A 6 15.05 -10.00 8.37
CA VAL A 6 13.75 -10.46 7.87
C VAL A 6 13.42 -9.68 6.61
N THR A 7 13.21 -10.38 5.51
CA THR A 7 12.73 -9.80 4.24
C THR A 7 11.27 -10.17 4.05
N VAL A 8 10.50 -9.23 3.49
CA VAL A 8 9.06 -9.36 3.36
C VAL A 8 8.65 -9.21 1.92
N ASN A 9 7.85 -10.15 1.41
CA ASN A 9 7.13 -10.02 0.16
C ASN A 9 5.73 -9.48 0.47
N TYR A 10 5.45 -8.25 0.09
CA TYR A 10 4.14 -7.64 0.19
C TYR A 10 3.56 -7.38 -1.20
N ARG A 11 2.25 -7.27 -1.31
CA ARG A 11 1.57 -7.03 -2.58
C ARG A 11 1.96 -5.69 -3.17
N LEU A 12 2.18 -5.66 -4.48
CA LEU A 12 2.60 -4.51 -5.26
C LEU A 12 1.58 -4.16 -6.36
N GLY A 13 1.75 -2.98 -6.95
CA GLY A 13 0.90 -2.49 -8.03
C GLY A 13 -0.58 -2.58 -7.68
N PRO A 14 -1.47 -2.92 -8.62
CA PRO A 14 -2.91 -2.98 -8.36
C PRO A 14 -3.30 -4.09 -7.38
N PHE A 15 -2.45 -5.07 -7.13
CA PHE A 15 -2.73 -6.12 -6.14
C PHE A 15 -2.53 -5.63 -4.70
N GLY A 16 -1.68 -4.62 -4.51
CA GLY A 16 -1.36 -4.06 -3.20
C GLY A 16 -1.91 -2.65 -2.96
N PHE A 17 -2.24 -1.90 -4.04
CA PHE A 17 -2.55 -0.48 -3.93
C PHE A 17 -3.75 -0.04 -4.78
N PHE A 18 -4.69 -0.93 -4.99
CA PHE A 18 -5.92 -0.65 -5.74
C PHE A 18 -7.04 -0.19 -4.84
N SER A 19 -7.64 0.97 -5.18
CA SER A 19 -8.83 1.50 -4.52
C SER A 19 -10.07 1.24 -5.36
N HIS A 20 -11.15 0.82 -4.71
CA HIS A 20 -12.44 0.62 -5.37
C HIS A 20 -13.57 0.75 -4.33
N PRO A 21 -14.71 1.42 -4.65
CA PRO A 21 -15.80 1.60 -3.71
C PRO A 21 -16.32 0.29 -3.10
N GLU A 22 -16.44 -0.78 -3.89
CA GLU A 22 -16.88 -2.08 -3.37
C GLU A 22 -15.88 -2.69 -2.36
N LEU A 23 -14.58 -2.47 -2.54
CA LEU A 23 -13.56 -2.89 -1.56
C LEU A 23 -13.69 -2.06 -0.29
N SER A 24 -13.78 -0.74 -0.41
CA SER A 24 -13.91 0.16 0.73
C SER A 24 -15.18 -0.13 1.54
N MET A 25 -16.30 -0.39 0.88
CA MET A 25 -17.55 -0.76 1.56
C MET A 25 -17.42 -2.10 2.30
N LYS A 26 -16.71 -3.06 1.72
CA LYS A 26 -16.55 -4.39 2.31
C LYS A 26 -15.56 -4.41 3.46
N ASP A 27 -14.41 -3.77 3.28
CA ASP A 27 -13.24 -3.93 4.15
C ASP A 27 -12.96 -2.68 5.02
N GLY A 28 -13.83 -1.64 4.91
CA GLY A 28 -13.71 -0.37 5.62
C GLY A 28 -12.77 0.63 4.96
N SER A 29 -11.84 0.18 4.12
CA SER A 29 -10.93 1.01 3.32
C SER A 29 -10.34 0.21 2.15
N SER A 30 -9.67 0.91 1.21
CA SER A 30 -8.93 0.27 0.12
C SER A 30 -7.75 1.17 -0.32
N GLY A 31 -6.84 0.64 -1.14
CA GLY A 31 -5.69 1.38 -1.68
C GLY A 31 -4.38 1.18 -0.91
N ASN A 32 -4.42 0.67 0.32
CA ASN A 32 -3.23 0.49 1.17
C ASN A 32 -2.98 -0.97 1.58
N GLN A 33 -3.45 -1.94 0.79
CA GLN A 33 -3.35 -3.37 1.12
C GLN A 33 -1.90 -3.84 1.23
N GLY A 34 -0.97 -3.28 0.44
CA GLY A 34 0.46 -3.55 0.55
C GLY A 34 1.05 -3.11 1.90
N PHE A 35 0.60 -1.98 2.44
CA PHE A 35 0.99 -1.55 3.79
C PHE A 35 0.36 -2.42 4.87
N SER A 36 -0.87 -2.94 4.66
CA SER A 36 -1.46 -3.95 5.56
C SER A 36 -0.59 -5.19 5.65
N ASP A 37 -0.05 -5.66 4.52
CA ASP A 37 0.86 -6.81 4.49
C ASP A 37 2.14 -6.54 5.29
N GLN A 38 2.71 -5.34 5.16
CA GLN A 38 3.89 -4.91 5.92
C GLN A 38 3.60 -4.83 7.43
N ILE A 39 2.47 -4.24 7.82
CA ILE A 39 2.03 -4.19 9.22
C ILE A 39 1.84 -5.60 9.77
N GLN A 40 1.23 -6.49 9.00
CA GLN A 40 1.04 -7.89 9.40
C GLN A 40 2.37 -8.61 9.58
N SER A 41 3.37 -8.34 8.72
CA SER A 41 4.72 -8.90 8.88
C SER A 41 5.40 -8.43 10.16
N LEU A 42 5.22 -7.16 10.53
CA LEU A 42 5.76 -6.62 11.79
C LEU A 42 5.08 -7.23 13.02
N LYS A 43 3.77 -7.49 12.96
CA LYS A 43 3.05 -8.24 14.01
C LYS A 43 3.63 -9.64 14.15
N TRP A 44 3.85 -10.32 13.03
CA TRP A 44 4.49 -11.64 13.02
C TRP A 44 5.89 -11.61 13.66
N VAL A 45 6.71 -10.62 13.31
CA VAL A 45 8.04 -10.42 13.92
C VAL A 45 7.91 -10.26 15.42
N LYS A 46 7.01 -9.39 15.88
CA LYS A 46 6.79 -9.16 17.32
C LYS A 46 6.42 -10.42 18.08
N GLU A 47 5.62 -11.28 17.50
CA GLU A 47 5.13 -12.52 18.11
C GLU A 47 6.16 -13.65 18.06
N ASN A 48 6.94 -13.73 16.97
CA ASN A 48 7.70 -14.95 16.64
C ASN A 48 9.22 -14.80 16.69
N ILE A 49 9.78 -13.58 16.57
CA ILE A 49 11.22 -13.41 16.35
C ILE A 49 12.08 -13.97 17.50
N LYS A 50 11.54 -14.05 18.71
CA LYS A 50 12.21 -14.66 19.87
C LYS A 50 12.57 -16.14 19.66
N TYR A 51 11.77 -16.86 18.87
CA TYR A 51 12.04 -18.28 18.56
C TYR A 51 13.21 -18.46 17.58
N PHE A 52 13.61 -17.38 16.94
CA PHE A 52 14.79 -17.31 16.06
C PHE A 52 16.00 -16.67 16.74
N GLY A 53 15.91 -16.39 18.05
CA GLY A 53 16.97 -15.75 18.82
C GLY A 53 16.99 -14.22 18.72
N GLY A 54 15.94 -13.60 18.17
CA GLY A 54 15.79 -12.15 18.06
C GLY A 54 15.09 -11.53 19.27
N ASP A 55 15.28 -10.22 19.41
CA ASP A 55 14.60 -9.41 20.43
C ASP A 55 13.43 -8.64 19.80
N PRO A 56 12.17 -8.95 20.15
CA PRO A 56 11.00 -8.24 19.66
C PRO A 56 10.93 -6.79 20.12
N ASN A 57 11.73 -6.39 21.12
CA ASN A 57 11.82 -5.02 21.61
C ASN A 57 13.00 -4.23 21.00
N ASN A 58 13.69 -4.81 20.02
CA ASN A 58 14.79 -4.17 19.30
C ASN A 58 14.67 -4.34 17.79
N VAL A 59 13.54 -3.96 17.24
CA VAL A 59 13.21 -4.07 15.81
C VAL A 59 13.56 -2.77 15.09
N THR A 60 14.38 -2.87 14.06
CA THR A 60 14.68 -1.78 13.13
C THR A 60 14.00 -2.08 11.79
N ILE A 61 13.18 -1.16 11.31
CA ILE A 61 12.68 -1.20 9.94
C ILE A 61 13.58 -0.35 9.05
N PHE A 62 13.84 -0.83 7.83
CA PHE A 62 14.63 -0.05 6.89
C PHE A 62 14.21 -0.36 5.45
N GLY A 63 14.44 0.62 4.57
CA GLY A 63 14.09 0.49 3.17
C GLY A 63 14.76 1.55 2.30
N GLU A 64 14.86 1.23 1.02
CA GLU A 64 15.41 2.10 -0.01
C GLU A 64 14.32 2.47 -1.02
N SER A 65 14.31 3.70 -1.55
CA SER A 65 13.33 4.19 -2.54
C SER A 65 11.89 3.97 -2.08
N ALA A 66 11.10 3.14 -2.75
CA ALA A 66 9.76 2.76 -2.33
C ALA A 66 9.72 2.12 -0.93
N GLY A 67 10.77 1.41 -0.53
CA GLY A 67 10.93 0.89 0.84
C GLY A 67 11.13 2.01 1.87
N SER A 68 11.81 3.10 1.51
CA SER A 68 11.91 4.30 2.34
C SER A 68 10.54 4.98 2.51
N TRP A 69 9.74 5.06 1.46
CA TRP A 69 8.35 5.52 1.57
C TRP A 69 7.53 4.64 2.50
N SER A 70 7.69 3.33 2.39
CA SER A 70 6.99 2.38 3.26
C SER A 70 7.32 2.62 4.73
N VAL A 71 8.59 2.82 5.08
CA VAL A 71 8.96 3.10 6.48
C VAL A 71 8.44 4.45 6.97
N ASN A 72 8.31 5.46 6.10
CA ASN A 72 7.67 6.73 6.46
C ASN A 72 6.18 6.52 6.76
N VAL A 73 5.46 5.78 5.91
CA VAL A 73 4.05 5.43 6.13
C VAL A 73 3.88 4.65 7.43
N LEU A 74 4.73 3.66 7.69
CA LEU A 74 4.66 2.85 8.91
C LEU A 74 4.93 3.69 10.17
N GLN A 75 5.78 4.72 10.11
CA GLN A 75 5.97 5.66 11.23
C GLN A 75 4.71 6.47 11.54
N ALA A 76 3.98 6.87 10.51
CA ALA A 76 2.76 7.68 10.65
C ALA A 76 1.53 6.83 10.98
N SER A 77 1.55 5.54 10.66
CA SER A 77 0.39 4.66 10.84
C SER A 77 0.15 4.30 12.31
N PRO A 78 -1.05 4.59 12.86
CA PRO A 78 -1.40 4.16 14.21
C PRO A 78 -1.40 2.63 14.36
N LEU A 79 -1.65 1.89 13.27
CA LEU A 79 -1.70 0.43 13.26
C LEU A 79 -0.30 -0.23 13.37
N ALA A 80 0.77 0.52 13.10
CA ALA A 80 2.15 0.06 13.24
C ALA A 80 2.78 0.49 14.58
N LYS A 81 2.06 1.24 15.40
CA LYS A 81 2.56 1.74 16.69
C LYS A 81 3.01 0.60 17.60
N GLY A 82 4.27 0.68 18.07
CA GLY A 82 4.85 -0.30 18.99
C GLY A 82 5.23 -1.63 18.34
N LEU A 83 5.28 -1.71 17.00
CA LEU A 83 5.76 -2.87 16.26
C LEU A 83 7.24 -2.78 15.87
N PHE A 84 7.83 -1.59 15.91
CA PHE A 84 9.25 -1.33 15.67
C PHE A 84 9.78 -0.21 16.57
N HIS A 85 11.09 -0.03 16.61
CA HIS A 85 11.79 0.84 17.55
C HIS A 85 12.73 1.84 16.87
N LYS A 86 13.21 1.49 15.68
CA LYS A 86 14.16 2.27 14.91
C LYS A 86 13.81 2.22 13.43
N VAL A 87 14.17 3.29 12.71
CA VAL A 87 13.85 3.43 11.28
C VAL A 87 15.07 3.93 10.54
N ILE A 88 15.32 3.38 9.35
CA ILE A 88 16.30 3.85 8.39
C ILE A 88 15.63 3.95 7.03
N GLY A 89 15.42 5.18 6.55
CA GLY A 89 14.93 5.46 5.21
C GLY A 89 16.07 5.93 4.30
N GLN A 90 16.23 5.29 3.15
CA GLN A 90 17.28 5.61 2.20
C GLN A 90 16.66 6.03 0.86
N SER A 91 17.09 7.18 0.32
CA SER A 91 16.74 7.65 -1.03
C SER A 91 15.24 7.75 -1.30
N GLY A 92 14.43 8.10 -0.28
CA GLY A 92 12.98 8.25 -0.45
C GLY A 92 12.35 9.00 0.70
N ALA A 93 11.59 10.05 0.37
CA ALA A 93 10.68 10.74 1.26
C ALA A 93 9.46 11.18 0.45
N ARG A 94 8.29 11.16 1.08
CA ARG A 94 7.09 11.69 0.46
C ARG A 94 6.88 13.13 0.92
N LEU A 95 7.14 14.07 0.02
CA LEU A 95 7.02 15.51 0.27
C LEU A 95 5.89 16.15 -0.58
N ILE A 96 4.98 15.34 -1.10
CA ILE A 96 3.83 15.81 -1.89
C ILE A 96 2.54 15.35 -1.21
N PRO A 97 1.46 16.14 -1.30
CA PRO A 97 0.16 15.78 -0.75
C PRO A 97 -0.31 14.41 -1.22
N LEU A 98 -0.91 13.66 -0.31
CA LEU A 98 -1.43 12.34 -0.60
C LEU A 98 -2.81 12.40 -1.25
N THR A 99 -3.16 11.38 -2.00
CA THR A 99 -4.49 11.22 -2.58
C THR A 99 -5.48 10.73 -1.51
N HIS A 100 -6.63 11.36 -1.43
CA HIS A 100 -7.72 10.88 -0.58
C HIS A 100 -8.41 9.66 -1.21
N LEU A 101 -8.86 8.74 -0.36
CA LEU A 101 -9.57 7.54 -0.79
C LEU A 101 -10.81 7.87 -1.64
N ASN A 102 -11.71 8.68 -1.11
CA ASN A 102 -13.04 8.94 -1.68
C ASN A 102 -13.37 10.44 -1.85
N LYS A 103 -12.39 11.32 -1.71
CA LYS A 103 -12.58 12.76 -1.81
C LYS A 103 -11.66 13.36 -2.85
N SER A 104 -12.24 13.88 -3.93
CA SER A 104 -11.50 14.64 -4.93
C SER A 104 -11.26 16.08 -4.48
N THR A 105 -10.15 16.65 -4.88
CA THR A 105 -9.74 18.03 -4.65
C THR A 105 -9.61 18.79 -5.97
N THR A 106 -9.32 20.08 -5.93
CA THR A 106 -9.04 20.87 -7.13
C THR A 106 -7.82 20.36 -7.91
N TYR A 107 -6.90 19.65 -7.23
CA TYR A 107 -5.61 19.23 -7.78
C TYR A 107 -5.48 17.71 -7.96
N SER A 108 -6.42 16.93 -7.44
CA SER A 108 -6.34 15.47 -7.45
C SER A 108 -7.73 14.83 -7.42
N ILE A 109 -7.97 13.89 -8.32
CA ILE A 109 -9.13 13.00 -8.21
C ILE A 109 -8.92 11.95 -7.13
N SER A 110 -9.99 11.44 -6.54
CA SER A 110 -9.90 10.45 -5.47
C SER A 110 -9.34 9.12 -5.97
N ALA A 111 -8.77 8.33 -5.06
CA ALA A 111 -8.22 7.03 -5.39
C ALA A 111 -9.30 6.05 -5.89
N GLU A 112 -10.53 6.14 -5.37
CA GLU A 112 -11.66 5.34 -5.84
C GLU A 112 -12.11 5.72 -7.26
N GLU A 113 -12.13 7.01 -7.60
CA GLU A 113 -12.43 7.47 -8.97
C GLU A 113 -11.37 7.00 -9.97
N LEU A 114 -10.08 7.06 -9.59
CA LEU A 114 -8.98 6.51 -10.38
C LEU A 114 -9.14 5.01 -10.59
N GLY A 115 -9.42 4.27 -9.51
CA GLY A 115 -9.65 2.84 -9.57
C GLY A 115 -10.85 2.43 -10.41
N LEU A 116 -11.95 3.18 -10.33
CA LEU A 116 -13.11 2.97 -11.22
C LEU A 116 -12.76 3.25 -12.69
N GLY A 117 -11.99 4.31 -12.98
CA GLY A 117 -11.51 4.61 -14.32
C GLY A 117 -10.70 3.46 -14.91
N TRP A 118 -9.72 2.96 -14.16
CA TRP A 118 -8.93 1.79 -14.56
C TRP A 118 -9.79 0.52 -14.72
N SER A 119 -10.74 0.29 -13.81
CA SER A 119 -11.65 -0.85 -13.87
C SER A 119 -12.49 -0.88 -15.15
N LYS A 120 -12.93 0.32 -15.63
CA LYS A 120 -13.64 0.45 -16.91
C LYS A 120 -12.76 0.02 -18.09
N VAL A 121 -11.50 0.42 -18.10
CA VAL A 121 -10.53 0.01 -19.13
C VAL A 121 -10.34 -1.51 -19.11
N MET A 122 -10.13 -2.08 -17.92
CA MET A 122 -9.86 -3.50 -17.74
C MET A 122 -11.03 -4.40 -18.10
N THR A 123 -12.26 -3.97 -17.80
CA THR A 123 -13.46 -4.78 -17.99
C THR A 123 -14.21 -4.47 -19.29
N GLY A 124 -13.91 -3.32 -19.91
CA GLY A 124 -14.65 -2.83 -21.09
C GLY A 124 -16.09 -2.40 -20.79
N THR A 125 -16.46 -2.21 -19.51
CA THR A 125 -17.81 -1.82 -19.09
C THR A 125 -17.82 -0.51 -18.32
N ASN A 126 -18.90 0.27 -18.45
CA ASN A 126 -19.07 1.52 -17.71
C ASN A 126 -19.41 1.31 -16.21
N ASN A 127 -19.81 0.12 -15.83
CA ASN A 127 -20.12 -0.25 -14.44
C ASN A 127 -19.31 -1.48 -14.02
N PRO A 128 -17.99 -1.34 -13.82
CA PRO A 128 -17.13 -2.45 -13.44
C PRO A 128 -17.42 -2.88 -12.01
N SER A 129 -17.50 -4.18 -11.77
CA SER A 129 -17.57 -4.75 -10.43
C SER A 129 -16.28 -5.45 -10.04
N MET A 130 -16.03 -5.57 -8.73
CA MET A 130 -14.91 -6.36 -8.24
C MET A 130 -14.99 -7.83 -8.64
N GLU A 131 -16.19 -8.36 -8.81
CA GLU A 131 -16.36 -9.72 -9.29
C GLU A 131 -15.87 -9.89 -10.74
N ALA A 132 -16.17 -8.91 -11.61
CA ALA A 132 -15.68 -8.90 -12.98
C ALA A 132 -14.15 -8.78 -13.03
N LEU A 133 -13.57 -7.87 -12.23
CA LEU A 133 -12.11 -7.69 -12.14
C LEU A 133 -11.39 -8.95 -11.67
N LYS A 134 -11.93 -9.66 -10.67
CA LYS A 134 -11.35 -10.90 -10.13
C LYS A 134 -11.33 -12.05 -11.13
N LYS A 135 -12.11 -11.99 -12.20
CA LYS A 135 -12.09 -12.99 -13.29
C LYS A 135 -10.98 -12.75 -14.30
N ILE A 136 -10.36 -11.57 -14.29
CA ILE A 136 -9.26 -11.25 -15.21
C ILE A 136 -7.99 -11.95 -14.73
N PRO A 137 -7.30 -12.71 -15.60
CA PRO A 137 -6.05 -13.35 -15.23
C PRO A 137 -5.00 -12.31 -14.77
N PRO A 138 -4.23 -12.57 -13.69
CA PRO A 138 -3.24 -11.61 -13.18
C PRO A 138 -2.22 -11.14 -14.22
N LEU A 139 -1.77 -12.01 -15.11
CA LEU A 139 -0.85 -11.64 -16.20
C LEU A 139 -1.48 -10.66 -17.20
N THR A 140 -2.79 -10.74 -17.43
CA THR A 140 -3.49 -9.78 -18.27
C THR A 140 -3.53 -8.41 -17.61
N ILE A 141 -3.74 -8.35 -16.30
CA ILE A 141 -3.68 -7.12 -15.51
C ILE A 141 -2.30 -6.47 -15.63
N ILE A 142 -1.24 -7.23 -15.42
CA ILE A 142 0.15 -6.73 -15.49
C ILE A 142 0.46 -6.19 -16.90
N ARG A 143 0.15 -6.95 -17.95
CA ARG A 143 0.40 -6.53 -19.34
C ARG A 143 -0.34 -5.26 -19.73
N ASN A 144 -1.59 -5.10 -19.26
CA ASN A 144 -2.34 -3.89 -19.54
C ASN A 144 -1.78 -2.66 -18.80
N LEU A 145 -1.24 -2.83 -17.59
CA LEU A 145 -0.55 -1.76 -16.89
C LEU A 145 0.73 -1.33 -17.62
N GLU A 146 1.52 -2.28 -18.12
CA GLU A 146 2.75 -1.99 -18.88
C GLU A 146 2.45 -1.19 -20.17
N ASN A 147 1.27 -1.37 -20.76
CA ASN A 147 0.84 -0.70 -21.98
C ASN A 147 0.07 0.61 -21.74
N ASP A 148 -0.27 0.94 -20.49
CA ASP A 148 -0.98 2.17 -20.15
C ASP A 148 -0.19 2.99 -19.11
N PRO A 149 0.67 3.92 -19.58
CA PRO A 149 1.54 4.72 -18.71
C PRO A 149 0.78 5.54 -17.67
N LEU A 150 -0.47 5.92 -17.95
CA LEU A 150 -1.30 6.69 -17.02
C LEU A 150 -1.59 5.89 -15.76
N TYR A 151 -1.97 4.62 -15.91
CA TYR A 151 -2.28 3.77 -14.78
C TYR A 151 -1.05 3.10 -14.16
N ALA A 152 0.00 2.82 -14.94
CA ALA A 152 1.26 2.32 -14.40
C ALA A 152 1.85 3.26 -13.34
N THR A 153 1.94 4.55 -13.65
CA THR A 153 2.46 5.57 -12.73
C THR A 153 1.55 5.78 -11.51
N GLN A 154 0.25 5.56 -11.64
CA GLN A 154 -0.70 5.72 -10.54
C GLN A 154 -0.50 4.65 -9.46
N PHE A 155 -0.38 3.39 -9.84
CA PHE A 155 -0.22 2.28 -8.87
C PHE A 155 1.16 2.22 -8.23
N ASP A 156 2.18 2.80 -8.84
CA ASP A 156 3.52 2.90 -8.26
C ASP A 156 3.64 4.00 -7.18
N SER A 157 2.74 4.98 -7.19
CA SER A 157 2.83 6.17 -6.34
C SER A 157 1.67 6.35 -5.37
N LEU A 158 0.67 5.47 -5.37
CA LEU A 158 -0.55 5.65 -4.58
C LEU A 158 -0.38 5.23 -3.12
N THR A 159 0.01 6.20 -2.33
CA THR A 159 -0.26 6.19 -0.90
C THR A 159 -1.57 6.95 -0.67
N VAL A 160 -2.54 6.33 -0.04
CA VAL A 160 -3.90 6.85 0.06
C VAL A 160 -4.23 7.24 1.50
N ILE A 161 -4.75 8.45 1.69
CA ILE A 161 -5.38 8.81 2.97
C ILE A 161 -6.70 8.04 3.05
N ASP A 162 -6.68 6.94 3.78
CA ASP A 162 -7.79 5.99 3.87
C ASP A 162 -8.56 6.07 5.21
N GLY A 163 -8.08 6.92 6.13
CA GLY A 163 -8.67 7.08 7.45
C GLY A 163 -8.34 5.94 8.44
N ASN A 164 -7.54 4.96 8.01
CA ASN A 164 -7.23 3.76 8.79
C ASN A 164 -5.72 3.51 8.92
N ILE A 165 -5.06 3.10 7.84
CA ILE A 165 -3.60 2.93 7.80
C ILE A 165 -2.92 4.29 7.78
N ILE A 166 -3.47 5.21 6.98
CA ILE A 166 -3.03 6.61 6.89
C ILE A 166 -4.25 7.48 7.21
N PRO A 167 -4.40 7.92 8.47
CA PRO A 167 -5.59 8.65 8.90
C PRO A 167 -5.64 10.09 8.35
N GLU A 168 -4.49 10.71 8.09
CA GLU A 168 -4.36 12.10 7.61
C GLU A 168 -3.14 12.25 6.69
N ASP A 169 -3.00 13.41 6.05
CA ASP A 169 -1.83 13.71 5.23
C ASP A 169 -0.56 13.76 6.09
N ILE A 170 0.46 13.04 5.65
CA ILE A 170 1.76 12.90 6.34
C ILE A 170 2.90 13.62 5.59
N SER A 171 2.58 14.39 4.54
CA SER A 171 3.54 15.17 3.75
C SER A 171 4.05 16.42 4.47
#